data_1938c384c41ae4ec2ec48952bb5c1228
#
_entry.id   1938c384c41ae4ec2ec48952bb5c1228
#
_cell.length_a   1.000
_cell.length_b   1.000
_cell.length_c   1.000
_cell.angle_alpha   90.00
_cell.angle_beta   90.00
_cell.angle_gamma   90.00
#
_symmetry.space_group_name_H-M   'P 1'
#
loop_
_entity.id
_entity.type
_entity.pdbx_description
1 polymer ?
#
loop_
_entity_poly.entity_id
_entity_poly.type
_entity_poly.pdbx_seq_one_letter_code
_entity_poly.pdbx_strand_id
1 'polypeptide(L)'
;PGAGKSCMMEAFGMKLLQQDPDLKLAVVCIDPSSSISGGSILGDKTRMTQLSREVDRAFVRPSSNSGILGGLAAYTDDVVRLLGCAGYPLVFVETVGLGQSEMEVAQSVDVLVLLIPPSGGDELQGVKKGIVEMANILAVTKTDGDLENAAFRTASDYKVSLSLFLTKL
;
A
#
# COMPACT_ATOMS: atom_id res chain seq x y z
N PRO A 1 -2.69 1.74 -10.12
CA PRO A 1 -2.75 3.22 -10.04
C PRO A 1 -4.19 3.67 -9.74
N GLY A 2 -4.38 4.85 -9.09
CA GLY A 2 -5.72 5.42 -8.88
C GLY A 2 -6.58 4.83 -7.76
N ALA A 3 -6.15 3.78 -7.07
CA ALA A 3 -6.88 3.19 -5.94
C ALA A 3 -6.86 4.03 -4.64
N GLY A 4 -6.15 5.16 -4.61
CA GLY A 4 -6.08 6.03 -3.43
C GLY A 4 -5.15 5.53 -2.32
N LYS A 5 -4.11 4.74 -2.63
CA LYS A 5 -3.19 4.17 -1.63
C LYS A 5 -2.60 5.22 -0.70
N SER A 6 -1.92 6.22 -1.25
CA SER A 6 -1.27 7.26 -0.45
C SER A 6 -2.27 8.05 0.41
N CYS A 7 -3.45 8.39 -0.14
CA CYS A 7 -4.50 9.10 0.61
C CYS A 7 -5.04 8.24 1.77
N MET A 8 -5.26 6.95 1.53
CA MET A 8 -5.70 6.04 2.58
C MET A 8 -4.64 5.90 3.68
N MET A 9 -3.37 5.73 3.30
CA MET A 9 -2.28 5.60 4.27
C MET A 9 -2.13 6.86 5.11
N GLU A 10 -2.22 8.04 4.50
CA GLU A 10 -2.21 9.31 5.23
C GLU A 10 -3.39 9.41 6.21
N ALA A 11 -4.61 9.20 5.74
CA ALA A 11 -5.81 9.30 6.58
C ALA A 11 -5.78 8.26 7.71
N PHE A 12 -5.39 7.03 7.41
CA PHE A 12 -5.32 5.95 8.39
C PHE A 12 -4.19 6.19 9.40
N GLY A 13 -3.00 6.59 8.94
CA GLY A 13 -1.88 6.93 9.81
C GLY A 13 -2.21 8.09 10.76
N MET A 14 -2.81 9.18 10.25
CA MET A 14 -3.26 10.28 11.08
C MET A 14 -4.30 9.85 12.13
N LYS A 15 -5.23 8.97 11.73
CA LYS A 15 -6.22 8.42 12.66
C LYS A 15 -5.59 7.62 13.78
N LEU A 16 -4.60 6.79 13.47
CA LEU A 16 -3.88 6.00 14.47
C LEU A 16 -3.09 6.89 15.44
N LEU A 17 -2.39 7.91 14.92
CA LEU A 17 -1.66 8.89 15.75
C LEU A 17 -2.57 9.72 16.67
N GLN A 18 -3.83 9.93 16.26
CA GLN A 18 -4.84 10.59 17.10
C GLN A 18 -5.37 9.67 18.21
N GLN A 19 -5.47 8.37 17.93
CA GLN A 19 -5.99 7.38 18.89
C GLN A 19 -4.96 6.98 19.94
N ASP A 20 -3.69 6.97 19.56
CA ASP A 20 -2.57 6.60 20.44
C ASP A 20 -1.50 7.69 20.37
N PRO A 21 -1.37 8.52 21.43
CA PRO A 21 -0.38 9.59 21.52
C PRO A 21 1.06 9.11 21.54
N ASP A 22 1.32 7.89 21.96
CA ASP A 22 2.66 7.31 22.09
C ASP A 22 3.09 6.55 20.82
N LEU A 23 2.15 6.31 19.91
CA LEU A 23 2.42 5.62 18.65
C LEU A 23 3.38 6.43 17.77
N LYS A 24 4.38 5.72 17.25
CA LYS A 24 5.22 6.18 16.14
C LYS A 24 5.00 5.30 14.94
N LEU A 25 4.92 5.89 13.76
CA LEU A 25 4.76 5.15 12.52
C LEU A 25 5.73 5.64 11.44
N ALA A 26 6.11 4.73 10.56
CA ALA A 26 6.90 5.06 9.39
C ALA A 26 6.15 4.67 8.10
N VAL A 27 6.43 5.38 7.03
CA VAL A 27 5.96 5.06 5.68
C VAL A 27 7.16 4.89 4.77
N VAL A 28 7.24 3.76 4.11
CA VAL A 28 8.27 3.44 3.10
C VAL A 28 7.58 3.35 1.75
N CYS A 29 7.88 4.28 0.85
CA CYS A 29 7.36 4.24 -0.51
C CYS A 29 8.35 3.49 -1.40
N ILE A 30 7.88 2.55 -2.20
CA ILE A 30 8.68 1.75 -3.11
C ILE A 30 8.22 2.04 -4.53
N ASP A 31 9.07 2.73 -5.29
CA ASP A 31 8.83 3.03 -6.71
C ASP A 31 9.95 2.44 -7.58
N PRO A 32 9.70 1.34 -8.30
CA PRO A 32 10.70 0.77 -9.20
C PRO A 32 10.96 1.63 -10.44
N SER A 33 10.12 2.62 -10.75
CA SER A 33 10.21 3.39 -12.01
C SER A 33 11.19 4.57 -11.96
N SER A 34 11.68 4.98 -10.80
CA SER A 34 12.56 6.14 -10.66
C SER A 34 14.04 5.88 -11.03
N SER A 35 14.37 4.68 -11.54
CA SER A 35 15.74 4.33 -11.99
C SER A 35 16.25 5.16 -13.18
N ILE A 36 15.38 5.81 -13.93
CA ILE A 36 15.74 6.52 -15.17
C ILE A 36 15.85 8.03 -14.97
N SER A 37 15.18 8.62 -14.00
CA SER A 37 15.10 10.09 -13.88
C SER A 37 15.71 10.68 -12.59
N GLY A 38 16.24 9.89 -11.68
CA GLY A 38 16.90 10.36 -10.45
C GLY A 38 16.02 11.19 -9.51
N GLY A 39 14.71 11.20 -9.71
CA GLY A 39 13.89 12.18 -9.07
C GLY A 39 12.44 11.84 -8.82
N SER A 40 12.15 11.04 -7.78
CA SER A 40 10.82 11.11 -7.13
C SER A 40 10.92 11.51 -5.64
N ILE A 41 11.99 12.20 -5.26
CA ILE A 41 12.24 12.60 -3.87
C ILE A 41 11.17 13.55 -3.31
N LEU A 42 10.49 14.31 -4.16
CA LEU A 42 9.48 15.29 -3.76
C LEU A 42 8.03 14.77 -3.88
N GLY A 43 7.75 13.83 -4.78
CA GLY A 43 6.39 13.39 -5.10
C GLY A 43 5.66 12.71 -3.94
N ASP A 44 6.37 11.90 -3.15
CA ASP A 44 5.73 11.10 -2.08
C ASP A 44 5.50 11.93 -0.81
N LYS A 45 6.43 12.84 -0.48
CA LYS A 45 6.22 13.80 0.62
C LYS A 45 5.11 14.79 0.32
N THR A 46 4.90 15.15 -0.94
CA THR A 46 3.80 16.03 -1.34
C THR A 46 2.44 15.33 -1.31
N ARG A 47 2.39 13.99 -1.36
CA ARG A 47 1.15 13.20 -1.27
C ARG A 47 0.72 12.93 0.16
N MET A 48 1.66 12.91 1.12
CA MET A 48 1.40 12.63 2.54
C MET A 48 1.84 13.83 3.41
N THR A 49 1.24 14.98 3.14
CA THR A 49 1.65 16.26 3.74
C THR A 49 1.35 16.33 5.24
N GLN A 50 0.27 15.72 5.71
CA GLN A 50 -0.10 15.74 7.12
C GLN A 50 0.82 14.84 7.94
N LEU A 51 1.04 13.61 7.50
CA LEU A 51 2.01 12.71 8.16
C LEU A 51 3.42 13.29 8.15
N SER A 52 3.84 13.94 7.07
CA SER A 52 5.17 14.56 6.99
C SER A 52 5.36 15.75 7.94
N ARG A 53 4.29 16.31 8.51
CA ARG A 53 4.34 17.37 9.53
C ARG A 53 4.45 16.82 10.95
N GLU A 54 4.10 15.58 11.18
CA GLU A 54 4.20 14.88 12.48
C GLU A 54 5.64 14.41 12.75
N VAL A 55 6.61 15.31 12.68
CA VAL A 55 8.06 15.04 12.64
C VAL A 55 8.58 14.21 13.82
N ASP A 56 7.91 14.24 14.97
CA ASP A 56 8.31 13.49 16.17
C ASP A 56 7.75 12.06 16.19
N ARG A 57 6.65 11.84 15.47
CA ARG A 57 5.90 10.58 15.52
C ARG A 57 5.72 9.89 14.19
N ALA A 58 5.90 10.59 13.07
CA ALA A 58 5.81 9.99 11.75
C ALA A 58 7.08 10.23 10.93
N PHE A 59 7.55 9.19 10.27
CA PHE A 59 8.67 9.23 9.35
C PHE A 59 8.23 8.78 7.96
N VAL A 60 8.19 9.69 7.00
CA VAL A 60 7.86 9.36 5.61
C VAL A 60 9.15 9.31 4.81
N ARG A 61 9.53 8.09 4.37
CA ARG A 61 10.69 7.86 3.53
C ARG A 61 10.26 7.83 2.07
N PRO A 62 10.68 8.80 1.26
CA PRO A 62 10.46 8.75 -0.17
C PRO A 62 11.27 7.59 -0.78
N SER A 63 10.76 7.02 -1.85
CA SER A 63 11.45 6.01 -2.62
C SER A 63 12.79 6.55 -3.13
N SER A 64 13.88 5.91 -2.73
CA SER A 64 15.19 6.12 -3.36
C SER A 64 15.47 4.94 -4.26
N ASN A 65 15.49 5.17 -5.57
CA ASN A 65 15.89 4.12 -6.50
C ASN A 65 17.38 3.93 -6.53
N SER A 66 17.78 2.72 -6.27
CA SER A 66 19.13 2.25 -6.55
C SER A 66 19.21 1.39 -7.82
N GLY A 67 18.22 1.42 -8.70
CA GLY A 67 18.28 0.75 -10.01
C GLY A 67 18.36 -0.79 -9.98
N ILE A 68 18.18 -1.42 -8.83
CA ILE A 68 18.32 -2.87 -8.65
C ILE A 68 16.92 -3.51 -8.62
N LEU A 69 16.49 -4.06 -9.74
CA LEU A 69 15.24 -4.80 -9.86
C LEU A 69 15.23 -6.12 -9.06
N GLY A 70 16.38 -6.69 -8.73
CA GLY A 70 16.50 -8.02 -8.13
C GLY A 70 16.76 -8.04 -6.62
N GLY A 71 16.53 -6.96 -5.90
CA GLY A 71 16.79 -6.90 -4.46
C GLY A 71 15.75 -6.10 -3.67
N LEU A 72 14.59 -5.84 -4.28
CA LEU A 72 13.58 -4.95 -3.70
C LEU A 72 13.02 -5.49 -2.39
N ALA A 73 12.76 -6.79 -2.31
CA ALA A 73 12.26 -7.45 -1.10
C ALA A 73 13.31 -7.40 0.03
N ALA A 74 14.55 -7.79 -0.26
CA ALA A 74 15.63 -7.77 0.72
C ALA A 74 15.89 -6.36 1.26
N TYR A 75 15.96 -5.37 0.36
CA TYR A 75 16.12 -3.97 0.75
C TYR A 75 14.95 -3.44 1.59
N THR A 76 13.72 -3.83 1.26
CA THR A 76 12.53 -3.45 2.03
C THR A 76 12.56 -4.05 3.42
N ASP A 77 12.92 -5.33 3.54
CA ASP A 77 13.04 -6.03 4.81
C ASP A 77 14.08 -5.37 5.72
N ASP A 78 15.26 -5.06 5.18
CA ASP A 78 16.31 -4.35 5.92
C ASP A 78 15.86 -2.97 6.42
N VAL A 79 15.15 -2.21 5.58
CA VAL A 79 14.62 -0.89 5.96
C VAL A 79 13.53 -1.00 7.01
N VAL A 80 12.61 -1.95 6.89
CA VAL A 80 11.54 -2.19 7.87
C VAL A 80 12.15 -2.57 9.23
N ARG A 81 13.14 -3.48 9.24
CA ARG A 81 13.85 -3.87 10.46
C ARG A 81 14.59 -2.68 11.09
N LEU A 82 15.28 -1.88 10.30
CA LEU A 82 15.97 -0.68 10.77
C LEU A 82 15.00 0.32 11.41
N LEU A 83 13.84 0.54 10.79
CA LEU A 83 12.79 1.42 11.33
C LEU A 83 12.22 0.87 12.64
N GLY A 84 12.00 -0.44 12.74
CA GLY A 84 11.60 -1.09 13.99
C GLY A 84 12.62 -0.84 15.10
N CYS A 85 13.91 -1.04 14.82
CA CYS A 85 15.00 -0.74 15.76
C CYS A 85 15.09 0.75 16.13
N ALA A 86 14.71 1.65 15.23
CA ALA A 86 14.64 3.09 15.44
C ALA A 86 13.40 3.54 16.24
N GLY A 87 12.55 2.61 16.68
CA GLY A 87 11.39 2.88 17.53
C GLY A 87 10.10 3.20 16.78
N TYR A 88 9.98 2.74 15.54
CA TYR A 88 8.73 2.79 14.76
C TYR A 88 8.04 1.40 14.75
N PRO A 89 7.13 1.14 15.71
CA PRO A 89 6.47 -0.18 15.82
C PRO A 89 5.52 -0.48 14.67
N LEU A 90 5.10 0.53 13.92
CA LEU A 90 4.23 0.40 12.77
C LEU A 90 4.92 0.97 11.53
N VAL A 91 5.07 0.14 10.51
CA VAL A 91 5.65 0.54 9.22
C VAL A 91 4.67 0.25 8.10
N PHE A 92 4.25 1.29 7.39
CA PHE A 92 3.51 1.16 6.15
C PHE A 92 4.47 1.05 4.98
N VAL A 93 4.23 0.09 4.10
CA VAL A 93 4.98 -0.08 2.85
C VAL A 93 4.04 0.19 1.68
N GLU A 94 4.28 1.27 0.96
CA GLU A 94 3.50 1.63 -0.25
C GLU A 94 4.21 1.13 -1.51
N THR A 95 3.47 0.39 -2.34
CA THR A 95 3.92 -0.05 -3.67
C THR A 95 3.21 0.73 -4.78
N VAL A 96 3.84 0.86 -5.95
CA VAL A 96 3.32 1.69 -7.06
C VAL A 96 2.21 1.04 -7.86
N GLY A 97 2.04 -0.28 -7.76
CA GLY A 97 0.98 -0.99 -8.48
C GLY A 97 1.37 -1.48 -9.87
N LEU A 98 2.62 -1.91 -10.08
CA LEU A 98 3.14 -2.39 -11.37
C LEU A 98 3.30 -3.92 -11.49
N GLY A 99 2.84 -4.65 -10.48
CA GLY A 99 2.59 -6.09 -10.61
C GLY A 99 3.68 -7.04 -10.13
N GLN A 100 4.97 -6.79 -10.30
CA GLN A 100 6.05 -7.70 -9.80
C GLN A 100 6.53 -7.31 -8.41
N SER A 101 6.69 -6.02 -8.15
CA SER A 101 7.15 -5.50 -6.85
C SER A 101 6.17 -5.78 -5.71
N GLU A 102 4.87 -5.87 -6.00
CA GLU A 102 3.87 -6.18 -4.98
C GLU A 102 3.99 -7.62 -4.45
N MET A 103 4.31 -8.57 -5.32
CA MET A 103 4.49 -9.96 -4.95
C MET A 103 5.72 -10.16 -4.08
N GLU A 104 6.81 -9.45 -4.38
CA GLU A 104 8.05 -9.50 -3.59
C GLU A 104 7.85 -8.85 -2.21
N VAL A 105 7.22 -7.68 -2.16
CA VAL A 105 6.95 -6.94 -0.91
C VAL A 105 5.97 -7.69 -0.01
N ALA A 106 5.00 -8.42 -0.59
CA ALA A 106 4.06 -9.22 0.16
C ALA A 106 4.72 -10.25 1.10
N GLN A 107 5.93 -10.71 0.76
CA GLN A 107 6.71 -11.64 1.58
C GLN A 107 7.46 -10.96 2.74
N SER A 108 7.59 -9.64 2.70
CA SER A 108 8.33 -8.84 3.69
C SER A 108 7.44 -8.10 4.68
N VAL A 109 6.13 -8.31 4.63
CA VAL A 109 5.15 -7.63 5.49
C VAL A 109 4.29 -8.62 6.26
N ASP A 110 3.87 -8.24 7.47
CA ASP A 110 2.99 -9.07 8.30
C ASP A 110 1.55 -9.08 7.78
N VAL A 111 1.11 -7.97 7.17
CA VAL A 111 -0.26 -7.81 6.64
C VAL A 111 -0.20 -7.14 5.27
N LEU A 112 -0.74 -7.80 4.26
CA LEU A 112 -0.94 -7.26 2.93
C LEU A 112 -2.38 -6.75 2.77
N VAL A 113 -2.53 -5.45 2.58
CA VAL A 113 -3.82 -4.81 2.29
C VAL A 113 -3.88 -4.48 0.81
N LEU A 114 -4.79 -5.12 0.08
CA LEU A 114 -5.04 -4.83 -1.33
C LEU A 114 -6.18 -3.82 -1.48
N LEU A 115 -5.88 -2.64 -2.01
CA LEU A 115 -6.87 -1.61 -2.31
C LEU A 115 -7.40 -1.75 -3.72
N ILE A 116 -8.71 -1.83 -3.85
CA ILE A 116 -9.41 -2.03 -5.11
C ILE A 116 -10.28 -0.80 -5.39
N PRO A 117 -10.04 -0.06 -6.47
CA PRO A 117 -10.95 1.01 -6.88
C PRO A 117 -12.25 0.42 -7.42
N PRO A 118 -13.38 1.16 -7.38
CA PRO A 118 -14.59 0.77 -8.09
C PRO A 118 -14.28 0.66 -9.57
N SER A 119 -14.45 -0.52 -10.17
CA SER A 119 -14.19 -0.74 -11.58
C SER A 119 -15.48 -1.09 -12.33
N GLY A 120 -15.61 -0.59 -13.54
CA GLY A 120 -16.62 -1.08 -14.47
C GLY A 120 -16.14 -2.39 -15.10
N GLY A 121 -16.60 -3.52 -14.56
CA GLY A 121 -16.56 -4.88 -15.14
C GLY A 121 -15.26 -5.42 -15.76
N ASP A 122 -14.60 -4.69 -16.63
CA ASP A 122 -13.43 -5.19 -17.39
C ASP A 122 -12.10 -5.13 -16.62
N GLU A 123 -11.97 -4.26 -15.63
CA GLU A 123 -10.72 -4.13 -14.85
C GLU A 123 -10.52 -5.24 -13.81
N LEU A 124 -11.56 -5.98 -13.45
CA LEU A 124 -11.46 -7.18 -12.59
C LEU A 124 -10.50 -8.23 -13.20
N GLN A 125 -10.41 -8.28 -14.52
CA GLN A 125 -9.50 -9.19 -15.24
C GLN A 125 -8.03 -8.71 -15.16
N GLY A 126 -7.78 -7.42 -14.87
CA GLY A 126 -6.46 -6.83 -14.79
C GLY A 126 -5.78 -7.03 -13.43
N VAL A 127 -6.52 -7.35 -12.36
CA VAL A 127 -5.93 -7.66 -11.05
C VAL A 127 -5.35 -9.07 -11.13
N LYS A 128 -4.02 -9.16 -11.05
CA LYS A 128 -3.32 -10.45 -11.12
C LYS A 128 -3.83 -11.35 -10.00
N LYS A 129 -4.37 -12.50 -10.35
CA LYS A 129 -4.95 -13.49 -9.44
C LYS A 129 -4.04 -13.77 -8.23
N GLY A 130 -2.72 -13.85 -8.44
CA GLY A 130 -1.75 -14.13 -7.39
C GLY A 130 -1.72 -13.09 -6.26
N ILE A 131 -1.90 -11.79 -6.54
CA ILE A 131 -1.89 -10.76 -5.47
C ILE A 131 -3.15 -10.82 -4.61
N VAL A 132 -4.29 -11.19 -5.22
CA VAL A 132 -5.56 -11.38 -4.48
C VAL A 132 -5.45 -12.57 -3.52
N GLU A 133 -4.79 -13.64 -3.94
CA GLU A 133 -4.57 -14.84 -3.12
C GLU A 133 -3.62 -14.59 -1.94
N MET A 134 -2.69 -13.65 -2.09
CA MET A 134 -1.73 -13.26 -1.03
C MET A 134 -2.28 -12.22 -0.06
N ALA A 135 -3.33 -11.48 -0.44
CA ALA A 135 -3.87 -10.40 0.38
C ALA A 135 -4.56 -10.93 1.63
N ASN A 136 -4.21 -10.38 2.78
CA ASN A 136 -4.89 -10.65 4.05
C ASN A 136 -6.19 -9.85 4.15
N ILE A 137 -6.22 -8.65 3.56
CA ILE A 137 -7.37 -7.75 3.58
C ILE A 137 -7.59 -7.20 2.17
N LEU A 138 -8.82 -7.29 1.68
CA LEU A 138 -9.28 -6.59 0.48
C LEU A 138 -10.16 -5.41 0.90
N ALA A 139 -9.81 -4.22 0.45
CA ALA A 139 -10.56 -3.01 0.74
C ALA A 139 -10.96 -2.30 -0.55
N VAL A 140 -12.26 -2.21 -0.80
CA VAL A 140 -12.79 -1.41 -1.90
C VAL A 140 -12.79 0.05 -1.49
N THR A 141 -12.15 0.90 -2.28
CA THR A 141 -12.02 2.34 -2.03
C THR A 141 -13.06 3.15 -2.81
N LYS A 142 -13.15 4.46 -2.54
CA LYS A 142 -14.06 5.37 -3.25
C LYS A 142 -15.51 4.89 -3.20
N THR A 143 -15.95 4.50 -2.01
CA THR A 143 -17.29 3.94 -1.77
C THR A 143 -18.33 5.02 -1.50
N ASP A 144 -18.07 6.25 -1.90
CA ASP A 144 -18.88 7.44 -1.70
C ASP A 144 -19.23 8.13 -3.03
N GLY A 145 -20.22 9.02 -2.97
CA GLY A 145 -20.67 9.80 -4.13
C GLY A 145 -21.16 8.92 -5.30
N ASP A 146 -20.86 9.33 -6.51
CA ASP A 146 -21.33 8.68 -7.75
C ASP A 146 -20.79 7.27 -7.94
N LEU A 147 -19.72 6.90 -7.23
CA LEU A 147 -19.07 5.60 -7.35
C LEU A 147 -19.58 4.56 -6.36
N GLU A 148 -20.47 4.91 -5.43
CA GLU A 148 -21.00 4.02 -4.40
C GLU A 148 -21.54 2.71 -4.97
N ASN A 149 -22.43 2.79 -5.96
CA ASN A 149 -23.04 1.61 -6.59
C ASN A 149 -21.99 0.72 -7.29
N ALA A 150 -21.00 1.32 -7.95
CA ALA A 150 -19.91 0.58 -8.58
C ALA A 150 -19.04 -0.12 -7.53
N ALA A 151 -18.76 0.55 -6.41
CA ALA A 151 -17.99 -0.01 -5.30
C ALA A 151 -18.69 -1.22 -4.67
N PHE A 152 -20.00 -1.14 -4.42
CA PHE A 152 -20.79 -2.27 -3.91
C PHE A 152 -20.77 -3.48 -4.85
N ARG A 153 -20.89 -3.26 -6.17
CA ARG A 153 -20.77 -4.34 -7.16
C ARG A 153 -19.38 -4.98 -7.09
N THR A 154 -18.33 -4.17 -7.15
CA THR A 154 -16.94 -4.63 -7.03
C THR A 154 -16.73 -5.44 -5.76
N ALA A 155 -17.20 -4.98 -4.60
CA ALA A 155 -17.07 -5.69 -3.34
C ALA A 155 -17.80 -7.05 -3.38
N SER A 156 -19.00 -7.11 -3.96
CA SER A 156 -19.79 -8.33 -4.11
C SER A 156 -19.08 -9.35 -5.01
N ASP A 157 -18.51 -8.90 -6.14
CA ASP A 157 -17.80 -9.76 -7.08
C ASP A 157 -16.55 -10.38 -6.46
N TYR A 158 -15.76 -9.58 -5.71
CA TYR A 158 -14.61 -10.10 -4.97
C TYR A 158 -15.02 -11.06 -3.85
N LYS A 159 -16.10 -10.78 -3.12
CA LYS A 159 -16.62 -11.68 -2.07
C LYS A 159 -17.00 -13.04 -2.64
N VAL A 160 -17.70 -13.08 -3.78
CA VAL A 160 -18.05 -14.33 -4.47
C VAL A 160 -16.80 -15.06 -4.94
N SER A 161 -15.87 -14.36 -5.56
CA SER A 161 -14.61 -14.94 -6.04
C SER A 161 -13.80 -15.55 -4.90
N LEU A 162 -13.64 -14.85 -3.78
CA LEU A 162 -12.92 -15.36 -2.60
C LEU A 162 -13.61 -16.57 -1.98
N SER A 163 -14.95 -16.60 -1.92
CA SER A 163 -15.67 -17.77 -1.38
C SER A 163 -15.43 -19.03 -2.21
N LEU A 164 -15.30 -18.90 -3.53
CA LEU A 164 -14.97 -20.00 -4.43
C LEU A 164 -13.52 -20.50 -4.27
N PHE A 165 -12.60 -19.66 -3.82
CA PHE A 165 -11.22 -20.09 -3.52
C PHE A 165 -11.14 -20.82 -2.18
N LEU A 166 -11.80 -20.33 -1.14
CA LEU A 166 -11.80 -20.93 0.20
C LEU A 166 -12.50 -22.28 0.26
N THR A 167 -13.41 -22.57 -0.66
CA THR A 167 -14.09 -23.88 -0.75
C THR A 167 -13.26 -24.96 -1.47
N LYS A 168 -12.07 -24.61 -2.01
CA LYS A 168 -11.17 -25.54 -2.70
C LYS A 168 -9.94 -25.95 -1.87
N LEU A 169 -9.83 -25.45 -0.67
CA LEU A 169 -8.85 -25.84 0.36
C LEU A 169 -9.47 -26.77 1.39
#